data_d41280655c0ef7b1a03b83dce47f9123
#
_entry.id   d41280655c0ef7b1a03b83dce47f9123
#
_cell.length_a   1.000
_cell.length_b   1.000
_cell.length_c   1.000
_cell.angle_alpha   90.00
_cell.angle_beta   90.00
_cell.angle_gamma   90.00
#
_symmetry.space_group_name_H-M   'P 1'
#
loop_
_entity.id
_entity.type
_entity.pdbx_description
1 polymer ?
#
loop_
_entity_poly.entity_id
_entity_poly.type
_entity_poly.pdbx_seq_one_letter_code
_entity_poly.pdbx_strand_id
1 'polypeptide(L)'
;MEQFADLHVHTNLSDGSDSVHEVLALTARNNVEFLSVTDHNTVAAYTEDTFREADRLGVKLIPGVELDVIHERKQYHMLGFGVDVKDKCLLDIYAHNADMQEGYNLELLRRMELDS
;
A
#
# COMPACT_ATOMS: atom_id res chain seq x y z
N MET A 1 3.77 29.04 -4.50
CA MET A 1 3.59 28.11 -3.38
C MET A 1 4.08 26.73 -3.80
N GLU A 2 5.00 26.18 -3.04
CA GLU A 2 5.53 24.86 -3.33
C GLU A 2 4.44 23.79 -3.10
N GLN A 3 4.30 22.86 -4.05
CA GLN A 3 3.40 21.73 -3.93
C GLN A 3 4.21 20.49 -3.58
N PHE A 4 3.75 19.75 -2.58
CA PHE A 4 4.42 18.55 -2.13
C PHE A 4 3.55 17.33 -2.42
N ALA A 5 4.21 16.23 -2.75
CA ALA A 5 3.57 14.95 -2.96
C ALA A 5 4.26 13.89 -2.10
N ASP A 6 3.49 12.99 -1.51
CA ASP A 6 4.00 11.81 -0.85
C ASP A 6 3.35 10.59 -1.52
N LEU A 7 4.14 9.88 -2.31
CA LEU A 7 3.65 8.83 -3.20
C LEU A 7 4.06 7.42 -2.75
N HIS A 8 4.53 7.26 -1.52
CA HIS A 8 4.94 5.95 -1.02
C HIS A 8 4.71 5.90 0.49
N VAL A 9 3.48 5.58 0.88
CA VAL A 9 3.05 5.57 2.29
C VAL A 9 2.33 4.26 2.56
N HIS A 10 2.59 3.68 3.73
CA HIS A 10 1.92 2.48 4.21
C HIS A 10 1.02 2.79 5.39
N THR A 11 -0.12 2.09 5.46
CA THR A 11 -1.04 2.18 6.60
C THR A 11 -0.98 0.90 7.42
N ASN A 12 -1.77 0.85 8.49
CA ASN A 12 -1.88 -0.34 9.33
C ASN A 12 -2.61 -1.51 8.63
N LEU A 13 -3.06 -1.32 7.39
CA LEU A 13 -3.59 -2.40 6.57
C LEU A 13 -2.48 -3.25 5.93
N SER A 14 -1.23 -2.79 6.00
CA SER A 14 -0.06 -3.59 5.66
C SER A 14 0.96 -3.52 6.79
N ASP A 15 2.05 -2.78 6.63
CA ASP A 15 3.12 -2.74 7.63
C ASP A 15 3.32 -1.38 8.31
N GLY A 16 2.44 -0.42 8.05
CA GLY A 16 2.46 0.87 8.74
C GLY A 16 1.77 0.80 10.10
N SER A 17 1.95 1.83 10.92
CA SER A 17 1.35 1.91 12.25
C SER A 17 0.09 2.76 12.30
N ASP A 18 -0.12 3.65 11.34
CA ASP A 18 -1.23 4.59 11.33
C ASP A 18 -2.37 4.12 10.43
N SER A 19 -3.60 4.44 10.82
CA SER A 19 -4.76 4.24 9.97
C SER A 19 -4.73 5.20 8.79
N VAL A 20 -5.51 4.91 7.74
CA VAL A 20 -5.59 5.81 6.59
C VAL A 20 -6.10 7.20 7.00
N HIS A 21 -7.02 7.28 7.95
CA HIS A 21 -7.53 8.57 8.45
C HIS A 21 -6.45 9.37 9.17
N GLU A 22 -5.62 8.72 9.95
CA GLU A 22 -4.47 9.36 10.61
C GLU A 22 -3.45 9.85 9.59
N VAL A 23 -3.17 9.05 8.56
CA VAL A 23 -2.27 9.44 7.46
C VAL A 23 -2.81 10.65 6.73
N LEU A 24 -4.11 10.68 6.43
CA LEU A 24 -4.75 11.83 5.77
C LEU A 24 -4.65 13.09 6.61
N ALA A 25 -4.89 12.99 7.91
CA ALA A 25 -4.80 14.12 8.82
C ALA A 25 -3.37 14.69 8.88
N LEU A 26 -2.37 13.83 8.97
CA LEU A 26 -0.95 14.22 8.95
C LEU A 26 -0.56 14.87 7.62
N THR A 27 -1.03 14.32 6.52
CA THR A 27 -0.79 14.83 5.16
C THR A 27 -1.32 16.26 5.04
N ALA A 28 -2.55 16.49 5.47
CA ALA A 28 -3.17 17.81 5.43
C ALA A 28 -2.44 18.81 6.35
N ARG A 29 -2.05 18.37 7.54
CA ARG A 29 -1.34 19.20 8.51
C ARG A 29 0.02 19.66 7.99
N ASN A 30 0.70 18.82 7.22
CA ASN A 30 2.01 19.10 6.66
C ASN A 30 1.95 19.79 5.29
N ASN A 31 0.76 20.20 4.85
CA ASN A 31 0.53 20.89 3.58
C ASN A 31 0.99 20.07 2.35
N VAL A 32 0.89 18.74 2.44
CA VAL A 32 1.13 17.86 1.31
C VAL A 32 -0.15 17.80 0.49
N GLU A 33 -0.06 18.10 -0.80
CA GLU A 33 -1.22 18.21 -1.67
C GLU A 33 -1.64 16.87 -2.27
N PHE A 34 -0.65 16.06 -2.66
CA PHE A 34 -0.89 14.76 -3.32
C PHE A 34 -0.42 13.64 -2.41
N LEU A 35 -1.27 12.64 -2.23
CA LEU A 35 -0.94 11.46 -1.42
C LEU A 35 -1.27 10.18 -2.19
N SER A 36 -0.36 9.23 -2.19
CA SER A 36 -0.67 7.87 -2.58
C SER A 36 -0.32 6.92 -1.45
N VAL A 37 -1.34 6.24 -0.92
CA VAL A 37 -1.17 5.14 0.03
C VAL A 37 -0.89 3.88 -0.79
N THR A 38 0.29 3.29 -0.59
CA THR A 38 0.78 2.17 -1.38
C THR A 38 1.02 0.95 -0.49
N ASP A 39 -0.04 0.48 0.15
CA ASP A 39 0.03 -0.69 1.01
C ASP A 39 0.47 -1.93 0.23
N HIS A 40 1.13 -2.85 0.92
CA HIS A 40 1.60 -4.10 0.32
C HIS A 40 0.41 -4.97 -0.10
N ASN A 41 0.29 -5.23 -1.41
CA ASN A 41 -0.68 -6.15 -2.01
C ASN A 41 -2.14 -5.91 -1.59
N THR A 42 -2.51 -4.67 -1.28
CA THR A 42 -3.88 -4.33 -0.94
C THR A 42 -4.22 -2.89 -1.28
N VAL A 43 -5.46 -2.68 -1.69
CA VAL A 43 -6.04 -1.34 -1.91
C VAL A 43 -7.20 -1.09 -0.95
N ALA A 44 -7.27 -1.85 0.14
CA ALA A 44 -8.38 -1.79 1.10
C ALA A 44 -8.52 -0.44 1.79
N ALA A 45 -7.46 0.37 1.82
CA ALA A 45 -7.52 1.73 2.36
C ALA A 45 -8.44 2.66 1.54
N TYR A 46 -8.64 2.36 0.27
CA TYR A 46 -9.39 3.20 -0.66
C TYR A 46 -10.89 2.85 -0.63
N THR A 47 -11.59 3.36 0.35
CA THR A 47 -13.04 3.27 0.48
C THR A 47 -13.67 4.60 0.05
N GLU A 48 -14.99 4.62 -0.17
CA GLU A 48 -15.69 5.87 -0.43
C GLU A 48 -15.50 6.87 0.71
N ASP A 49 -15.48 6.40 1.94
CA ASP A 49 -15.25 7.22 3.11
C ASP A 49 -13.85 7.85 3.10
N THR A 50 -12.84 7.10 2.69
CA THR A 50 -11.47 7.60 2.55
C THR A 50 -11.40 8.73 1.52
N PHE A 51 -12.03 8.56 0.36
CA PHE A 51 -12.05 9.60 -0.68
C PHE A 51 -12.80 10.85 -0.22
N ARG A 52 -13.92 10.70 0.50
CA ARG A 52 -14.65 11.84 1.05
C ARG A 52 -13.83 12.60 2.07
N GLU A 53 -13.13 11.89 2.94
CA GLU A 53 -12.28 12.52 3.94
C GLU A 53 -11.11 13.27 3.31
N ALA A 54 -10.50 12.69 2.28
CA ALA A 54 -9.43 13.36 1.53
C ALA A 54 -9.94 14.65 0.88
N ASP A 55 -11.11 14.61 0.24
CA ASP A 55 -11.73 15.80 -0.34
C ASP A 55 -11.99 16.88 0.71
N ARG A 56 -12.51 16.48 1.87
CA ARG A 56 -12.77 17.40 2.98
C ARG A 56 -11.50 18.09 3.46
N LEU A 57 -10.39 17.38 3.47
CA LEU A 57 -9.09 17.89 3.92
C LEU A 57 -8.29 18.59 2.83
N GLY A 58 -8.77 18.58 1.59
CA GLY A 58 -8.07 19.19 0.46
C GLY A 58 -6.88 18.38 -0.03
N VAL A 59 -6.84 17.09 0.29
CA VAL A 59 -5.78 16.18 -0.15
C VAL A 59 -6.22 15.44 -1.41
N LYS A 60 -5.38 15.46 -2.44
CA LYS A 60 -5.62 14.74 -3.68
C LYS A 60 -5.04 13.32 -3.57
N LEU A 61 -5.93 12.34 -3.45
CA LEU A 61 -5.56 10.93 -3.39
C LEU A 61 -5.30 10.37 -4.78
N ILE A 62 -4.16 9.72 -4.92
CA ILE A 62 -3.80 8.96 -6.12
C ILE A 62 -3.83 7.48 -5.71
N PRO A 63 -4.83 6.69 -6.16
CA PRO A 63 -4.86 5.27 -5.78
C PRO A 63 -3.58 4.56 -6.17
N GLY A 64 -2.95 3.90 -5.21
CA GLY A 64 -1.69 3.22 -5.39
C GLY A 64 -1.62 1.91 -4.63
N VAL A 65 -0.63 1.12 -4.96
CA VAL A 65 -0.36 -0.18 -4.33
C VAL A 65 1.12 -0.52 -4.50
N GLU A 66 1.69 -1.17 -3.51
CA GLU A 66 3.01 -1.77 -3.64
C GLU A 66 2.83 -3.28 -3.84
N LEU A 67 3.24 -3.77 -5.02
CA LEU A 67 3.18 -5.18 -5.34
C LEU A 67 4.46 -5.86 -4.89
N ASP A 68 4.33 -6.89 -4.06
CA ASP A 68 5.45 -7.74 -3.67
C ASP A 68 5.40 -8.98 -4.52
N VAL A 69 6.34 -9.10 -5.44
CA VAL A 69 6.38 -10.19 -6.43
C VAL A 69 7.55 -11.11 -6.13
N ILE A 70 7.27 -12.41 -6.05
CA ILE A 70 8.31 -13.43 -5.88
C ILE A 70 8.55 -14.07 -7.25
N HIS A 71 9.80 -13.99 -7.70
CA HIS A 71 10.22 -14.61 -8.96
C HIS A 71 11.60 -15.24 -8.79
N GLU A 72 11.72 -16.51 -9.13
CA GLU A 72 12.97 -17.26 -8.98
C GLU A 72 13.62 -17.11 -7.60
N ARG A 73 12.79 -17.20 -6.55
CA ARG A 73 13.18 -17.08 -5.13
C ARG A 73 13.70 -15.71 -4.73
N LYS A 74 13.48 -14.69 -5.57
CA LYS A 74 13.81 -13.30 -5.26
C LYS A 74 12.53 -12.49 -5.11
N GLN A 75 12.58 -11.54 -4.21
CA GLN A 75 11.48 -10.61 -3.97
C GLN A 75 11.72 -9.29 -4.71
N TYR A 76 10.69 -8.83 -5.39
CA TYR A 76 10.69 -7.56 -6.11
C TYR A 76 9.54 -6.71 -5.61
N HIS A 77 9.76 -5.41 -5.48
CA HIS A 77 8.74 -4.44 -5.09
C HIS A 77 8.42 -3.57 -6.30
N MET A 78 7.13 -3.45 -6.61
CA MET A 78 6.67 -2.62 -7.72
C MET A 78 5.58 -1.68 -7.22
N LEU A 79 5.73 -0.39 -7.46
CA LEU A 79 4.71 0.60 -7.12
C LEU A 79 3.81 0.83 -8.33
N GLY A 80 2.51 0.71 -8.12
CA GLY A 80 1.50 1.05 -9.12
C GLY A 80 0.72 2.27 -8.69
N PHE A 81 0.52 3.21 -9.60
CA PHE A 81 -0.24 4.43 -9.35
C PHE A 81 -1.38 4.57 -10.34
N GLY A 82 -2.46 5.21 -9.89
CA GLY A 82 -3.65 5.39 -10.72
C GLY A 82 -4.38 4.08 -10.97
N VAL A 83 -4.28 3.13 -10.05
CA VAL A 83 -4.92 1.82 -10.17
C VAL A 83 -6.43 1.93 -9.96
N ASP A 84 -7.20 1.10 -10.66
CA ASP A 84 -8.63 0.96 -10.41
C ASP A 84 -8.82 0.05 -9.20
N VAL A 85 -9.24 0.63 -8.08
CA VAL A 85 -9.37 -0.10 -6.80
C VAL A 85 -10.52 -1.12 -6.81
N LYS A 86 -11.37 -1.10 -7.85
CA LYS A 86 -12.49 -2.03 -8.01
C LYS A 86 -12.23 -3.08 -9.09
N ASP A 87 -11.09 -3.03 -9.76
CA ASP A 87 -10.76 -3.99 -10.81
C ASP A 87 -10.53 -5.38 -10.22
N LYS A 88 -11.39 -6.32 -10.59
CA LYS A 88 -11.35 -7.66 -10.05
C LYS A 88 -10.07 -8.42 -10.41
N CYS A 89 -9.56 -8.23 -11.62
CA CYS A 89 -8.31 -8.85 -12.05
C CYS A 89 -7.14 -8.40 -11.18
N LEU A 90 -7.07 -7.10 -10.88
CA LEU A 90 -6.03 -6.57 -10.01
C LEU A 90 -6.19 -7.08 -8.57
N LEU A 91 -7.42 -7.14 -8.07
CA LEU A 91 -7.69 -7.67 -6.72
C LEU A 91 -7.26 -9.12 -6.60
N ASP A 92 -7.49 -9.94 -7.62
CA ASP A 92 -7.05 -11.33 -7.66
C ASP A 92 -5.52 -11.44 -7.68
N ILE A 93 -4.83 -10.56 -8.40
CA ILE A 93 -3.37 -10.49 -8.44
C ILE A 93 -2.82 -10.13 -7.05
N TYR A 94 -3.41 -9.15 -6.38
CA TYR A 94 -2.98 -8.76 -5.04
C TYR A 94 -3.11 -9.92 -4.05
N ALA A 95 -4.23 -10.63 -4.09
CA ALA A 95 -4.46 -11.79 -3.24
C ALA A 95 -3.44 -12.91 -3.52
N HIS A 96 -3.15 -13.17 -4.78
CA HIS A 96 -2.15 -14.16 -5.18
C HIS A 96 -0.76 -13.76 -4.68
N ASN A 97 -0.37 -12.50 -4.84
CA ASN A 97 0.92 -12.00 -4.38
C ASN A 97 1.06 -12.06 -2.86
N ALA A 98 -0.02 -11.77 -2.13
CA ALA A 98 -0.04 -11.88 -0.67
C ALA A 98 0.20 -13.33 -0.22
N ASP A 99 -0.45 -14.31 -0.87
CA ASP A 99 -0.26 -15.72 -0.59
C ASP A 99 1.17 -16.17 -0.89
N MET A 100 1.74 -15.72 -2.00
CA MET A 100 3.12 -16.04 -2.37
C MET A 100 4.11 -15.45 -1.38
N GLN A 101 3.86 -14.24 -0.89
CA GLN A 101 4.69 -13.58 0.10
C GLN A 101 4.68 -14.34 1.43
N GLU A 102 3.51 -14.80 1.85
CA GLU A 102 3.37 -15.61 3.06
C GLU A 102 4.19 -16.90 2.95
N GLY A 103 4.07 -17.62 1.83
CA GLY A 103 4.85 -18.82 1.58
C GLY A 103 6.35 -18.58 1.58
N TYR A 104 6.77 -17.48 0.98
CA TYR A 104 8.18 -17.06 0.96
C TYR A 104 8.69 -16.80 2.39
N ASN A 105 7.93 -16.09 3.20
CA ASN A 105 8.30 -15.78 4.58
C ASN A 105 8.41 -17.06 5.44
N LEU A 106 7.47 -17.98 5.28
CA LEU A 106 7.48 -19.26 5.98
C LEU A 106 8.72 -20.09 5.60
N GLU A 107 9.09 -20.11 4.33
CA GLU A 107 10.29 -20.83 3.86
C GLU A 107 11.56 -20.21 4.45
N LEU A 108 11.65 -18.89 4.52
CA LEU A 108 12.78 -18.21 5.16
C LEU A 108 12.89 -18.56 6.63
N LEU A 109 11.77 -18.57 7.37
CA LEU A 109 11.76 -18.94 8.78
C LEU A 109 12.22 -20.39 8.97
N ARG A 110 11.75 -21.30 8.14
CA ARG A 110 12.16 -22.70 8.19
C ARG A 110 13.66 -22.86 7.98
N ARG A 111 14.24 -22.15 7.02
CA ARG A 111 15.68 -22.16 6.76
C ARG A 111 16.48 -21.62 7.94
N MET A 112 15.99 -20.57 8.57
CA MET A 112 16.64 -19.99 9.76
C MET A 112 16.65 -20.98 10.92
N GLU A 113 15.59 -21.77 11.10
CA GLU A 113 15.53 -22.83 12.11
C GLU A 113 16.52 -23.96 11.82
N LEU A 114 16.69 -24.32 10.57
CA LEU A 114 17.62 -25.39 10.16
C LEU A 114 19.09 -24.98 10.31
N ASP A 115 19.39 -23.69 10.19
CA ASP A 115 20.74 -23.14 10.27
C ASP A 115 21.13 -22.74 11.70
N SER A 116 20.23 -22.86 12.66
CA SER A 116 20.49 -22.50 14.05
C SER A 116 21.03 -23.66 14.91
#